data_0d8b3c9fdc846f1c370c2564ef70fad2
#
_entry.id   0d8b3c9fdc846f1c370c2564ef70fad2
#
_cell.length_a   1.000
_cell.length_b   1.000
_cell.length_c   1.000
_cell.angle_alpha   90.00
_cell.angle_beta   90.00
_cell.angle_gamma   90.00
#
_symmetry.space_group_name_H-M   'P 1'
#
loop_
_entity.id
_entity.type
_entity.pdbx_description
1 polymer ?
#
loop_
_entity_poly.entity_id
_entity_poly.type
_entity_poly.pdbx_seq_one_letter_code
_entity_poly.pdbx_strand_id
1 'polypeptide(L)'
;MLYIKTILNQDKDKEFAFQFGPSFDFFHSDCEPRDGDEREIPLTLEFQSSSAELLSFNGKKVETTVIYNPNKRELRVRAQFRSFLYNELNANIGDILVFKRKETTDSVRRDFFSNIQFDLIKQTSPSFDIYKKLLIDSASAAKSSSYTCVVSDNTIEDKVKSADDINSFNVIYYGAPGSGKSHLVKEFLKRHSNKTFITTFHPEYDYNNFVGAYKPISDVNGIIDYKFVPQIFIKAYIYAWQHGDENVFLDIEEINRGNCALIFGSIFQLLDRKDDGYSSYSIDIDEDAAQYIKSQLQSYPEYKSVICQRTDTTEDSFEYSKIMLPSNLYIYATMNTSDQSLFPMDSAFKRRWDWIYVPIQYDKIQDVKISINGDLYSWADFLRVINKKILKITQYGDNTKSVRSHF
;
A
#
# COMPACT_ATOMS: atom_id res chain seq x y z
N MET A 1 -7.45 -14.98 -16.77
CA MET A 1 -6.97 -13.91 -17.68
C MET A 1 -7.73 -12.64 -17.37
N LEU A 2 -7.04 -11.52 -17.22
CA LEU A 2 -7.64 -10.23 -16.89
C LEU A 2 -7.35 -9.23 -17.99
N TYR A 3 -8.36 -8.46 -18.38
CA TYR A 3 -8.21 -7.30 -19.24
C TYR A 3 -8.35 -6.02 -18.42
N ILE A 4 -7.36 -5.15 -18.48
CA ILE A 4 -7.28 -3.93 -17.71
C ILE A 4 -7.32 -2.73 -18.66
N LYS A 5 -8.14 -1.73 -18.36
CA LYS A 5 -8.30 -0.52 -19.18
C LYS A 5 -8.47 0.72 -18.30
N THR A 6 -7.72 1.78 -18.62
CA THR A 6 -7.96 3.13 -18.05
C THR A 6 -9.14 3.79 -18.75
N ILE A 7 -10.02 4.44 -17.98
CA ILE A 7 -11.13 5.24 -18.52
C ILE A 7 -10.59 6.56 -19.09
N LEU A 8 -10.82 6.81 -20.35
CA LEU A 8 -10.38 8.00 -21.09
C LEU A 8 -11.52 8.99 -21.31
N ASN A 9 -11.20 10.24 -21.65
CA ASN A 9 -12.19 11.27 -22.01
C ASN A 9 -13.18 10.81 -23.09
N GLN A 10 -12.66 10.16 -24.13
CA GLN A 10 -13.50 9.63 -25.22
C GLN A 10 -14.52 8.58 -24.80
N ASP A 11 -14.24 7.85 -23.71
CA ASP A 11 -15.15 6.83 -23.18
C ASP A 11 -16.36 7.46 -22.48
N LYS A 12 -16.28 8.75 -22.08
CA LYS A 12 -17.38 9.50 -21.47
C LYS A 12 -18.37 10.04 -22.51
N ASP A 13 -17.88 10.48 -23.64
CA ASP A 13 -18.67 11.20 -24.65
C ASP A 13 -19.18 10.28 -25.78
N LYS A 14 -18.59 9.09 -25.96
CA LYS A 14 -18.90 8.14 -27.04
C LYS A 14 -19.18 6.74 -26.46
N GLU A 15 -19.46 5.78 -27.35
CA GLU A 15 -19.56 4.36 -26.96
C GLU A 15 -18.24 3.89 -26.37
N PHE A 16 -18.34 3.10 -25.28
CA PHE A 16 -17.16 2.56 -24.61
C PHE A 16 -16.47 1.54 -25.53
N ALA A 17 -15.25 1.83 -25.96
CA ALA A 17 -14.52 1.03 -26.92
C ALA A 17 -13.39 0.22 -26.26
N PHE A 18 -13.32 -1.06 -26.56
CA PHE A 18 -12.18 -1.93 -26.29
C PHE A 18 -11.30 -1.98 -27.53
N GLN A 19 -10.02 -1.60 -27.42
CA GLN A 19 -9.10 -1.62 -28.54
C GLN A 19 -8.58 -3.04 -28.82
N PHE A 20 -8.36 -3.33 -30.11
CA PHE A 20 -7.77 -4.58 -30.58
C PHE A 20 -6.31 -4.76 -30.16
N GLY A 21 -5.88 -6.02 -30.13
CA GLY A 21 -4.62 -6.48 -29.63
C GLY A 21 -4.85 -7.24 -28.32
N PRO A 22 -4.56 -6.66 -27.15
CA PRO A 22 -4.78 -7.33 -25.87
C PRO A 22 -6.22 -7.71 -25.57
N SER A 23 -7.20 -6.89 -26.02
CA SER A 23 -8.62 -7.20 -25.82
C SER A 23 -9.10 -8.37 -26.65
N PHE A 24 -8.48 -8.62 -27.79
CA PHE A 24 -8.84 -9.73 -28.67
C PHE A 24 -8.50 -11.08 -28.04
N ASP A 25 -7.33 -11.16 -27.43
CA ASP A 25 -6.90 -12.37 -26.70
C ASP A 25 -7.80 -12.63 -25.49
N PHE A 26 -8.34 -11.59 -24.87
CA PHE A 26 -9.27 -11.70 -23.75
C PHE A 26 -10.66 -12.18 -24.20
N PHE A 27 -11.22 -11.58 -25.28
CA PHE A 27 -12.55 -11.90 -25.76
C PHE A 27 -12.60 -13.11 -26.72
N HIS A 28 -11.46 -13.62 -27.17
CA HIS A 28 -11.19 -14.75 -28.04
C HIS A 28 -11.43 -14.54 -29.55
N SER A 29 -10.64 -15.28 -30.36
CA SER A 29 -10.67 -15.28 -31.82
C SER A 29 -12.01 -15.73 -32.44
N ASP A 30 -12.87 -16.42 -31.67
CA ASP A 30 -14.18 -16.89 -32.14
C ASP A 30 -15.19 -15.73 -32.32
N CYS A 31 -14.87 -14.53 -31.88
CA CYS A 31 -15.67 -13.32 -32.08
C CYS A 31 -15.40 -12.65 -33.43
N GLU A 32 -14.41 -13.08 -34.21
CA GLU A 32 -14.20 -12.58 -35.56
C GLU A 32 -15.40 -12.98 -36.45
N PRO A 33 -16.17 -12.02 -36.97
CA PRO A 33 -17.16 -12.32 -38.01
C PRO A 33 -16.40 -12.79 -39.24
N ARG A 34 -16.76 -13.96 -39.73
CA ARG A 34 -16.12 -14.58 -40.92
C ARG A 34 -16.35 -13.78 -42.20
N ASP A 35 -17.32 -12.84 -42.20
CA ASP A 35 -17.82 -12.19 -43.41
C ASP A 35 -17.77 -10.64 -43.37
N GLY A 36 -17.00 -10.00 -42.48
CA GLY A 36 -16.78 -8.56 -42.55
C GLY A 36 -17.93 -7.64 -42.11
N ASP A 37 -19.07 -8.17 -41.69
CA ASP A 37 -20.23 -7.41 -41.27
C ASP A 37 -20.21 -7.08 -39.76
N GLU A 38 -20.73 -5.90 -39.41
CA GLU A 38 -20.97 -5.54 -38.01
C GLU A 38 -21.97 -6.52 -37.38
N ARG A 39 -21.57 -7.16 -36.29
CA ARG A 39 -22.47 -8.04 -35.52
C ARG A 39 -22.68 -7.49 -34.11
N GLU A 40 -23.93 -7.52 -33.69
CA GLU A 40 -24.31 -7.26 -32.31
C GLU A 40 -24.31 -8.58 -31.54
N ILE A 41 -23.53 -8.62 -30.45
CA ILE A 41 -23.43 -9.81 -29.59
C ILE A 41 -23.93 -9.41 -28.20
N PRO A 42 -24.94 -10.10 -27.64
CA PRO A 42 -25.40 -9.83 -26.29
C PRO A 42 -24.28 -10.12 -25.27
N LEU A 43 -24.10 -9.20 -24.33
CA LEU A 43 -23.08 -9.26 -23.29
C LEU A 43 -23.73 -9.04 -21.93
N THR A 44 -23.50 -9.94 -20.99
CA THR A 44 -23.85 -9.75 -19.59
C THR A 44 -22.57 -9.57 -18.77
N LEU A 45 -22.43 -8.42 -18.12
CA LEU A 45 -21.35 -8.11 -17.23
C LEU A 45 -21.83 -8.15 -15.79
N GLU A 46 -21.15 -8.89 -14.92
CA GLU A 46 -21.46 -8.95 -13.50
C GLU A 46 -20.42 -8.09 -12.73
N PHE A 47 -20.92 -7.14 -11.96
CA PHE A 47 -20.04 -6.29 -11.15
C PHE A 47 -19.58 -7.04 -9.90
N GLN A 48 -18.29 -6.99 -9.62
CA GLN A 48 -17.68 -7.60 -8.44
C GLN A 48 -16.47 -6.78 -8.00
N SER A 49 -16.57 -6.12 -6.85
CA SER A 49 -15.50 -5.31 -6.29
C SER A 49 -15.11 -5.76 -4.90
N SER A 50 -13.85 -5.59 -4.55
CA SER A 50 -13.33 -5.69 -3.18
C SER A 50 -13.32 -4.34 -2.45
N SER A 51 -13.54 -3.24 -3.16
CA SER A 51 -13.60 -1.89 -2.58
C SER A 51 -14.83 -1.73 -1.69
N ALA A 52 -14.63 -1.31 -0.43
CA ALA A 52 -15.70 -1.09 0.54
C ALA A 52 -16.80 -0.14 0.03
N GLU A 53 -16.43 0.87 -0.78
CA GLU A 53 -17.35 1.85 -1.37
C GLU A 53 -18.31 1.24 -2.40
N LEU A 54 -17.90 0.13 -3.03
CA LEU A 54 -18.60 -0.48 -4.15
C LEU A 54 -19.22 -1.84 -3.83
N LEU A 55 -19.03 -2.36 -2.62
CA LEU A 55 -19.55 -3.67 -2.17
C LEU A 55 -21.06 -3.82 -2.34
N SER A 56 -21.82 -2.74 -2.16
CA SER A 56 -23.29 -2.76 -2.31
C SER A 56 -23.77 -3.07 -3.74
N PHE A 57 -22.89 -2.93 -4.73
CA PHE A 57 -23.19 -3.23 -6.12
C PHE A 57 -22.77 -4.65 -6.55
N ASN A 58 -22.10 -5.41 -5.69
CA ASN A 58 -21.65 -6.76 -6.01
C ASN A 58 -22.80 -7.68 -6.41
N GLY A 59 -22.56 -8.47 -7.46
CA GLY A 59 -23.56 -9.36 -8.05
C GLY A 59 -24.53 -8.66 -8.99
N LYS A 60 -24.48 -7.32 -9.13
CA LYS A 60 -25.34 -6.59 -10.08
C LYS A 60 -24.93 -6.91 -11.51
N LYS A 61 -25.91 -7.30 -12.32
CA LYS A 61 -25.70 -7.66 -13.73
C LYS A 61 -26.09 -6.51 -14.62
N VAL A 62 -25.24 -6.21 -15.60
CA VAL A 62 -25.50 -5.23 -16.66
C VAL A 62 -25.62 -5.97 -17.97
N GLU A 63 -26.85 -6.02 -18.49
CA GLU A 63 -27.12 -6.54 -19.82
C GLU A 63 -26.87 -5.45 -20.85
N THR A 64 -26.00 -5.73 -21.80
CA THR A 64 -25.62 -4.79 -22.87
C THR A 64 -25.30 -5.55 -24.14
N THR A 65 -24.89 -4.85 -25.17
CA THR A 65 -24.52 -5.44 -26.45
C THR A 65 -23.12 -4.97 -26.82
N VAL A 66 -22.33 -5.88 -27.35
CA VAL A 66 -21.03 -5.57 -27.96
C VAL A 66 -21.19 -5.54 -29.48
N ILE A 67 -20.70 -4.48 -30.08
CA ILE A 67 -20.60 -4.32 -31.52
C ILE A 67 -19.14 -4.50 -31.94
N TYR A 68 -18.90 -5.43 -32.80
CA TYR A 68 -17.64 -5.58 -33.48
C TYR A 68 -17.54 -4.65 -34.68
N ASN A 69 -16.52 -3.80 -34.74
CA ASN A 69 -16.23 -2.96 -35.91
C ASN A 69 -14.97 -3.46 -36.62
N PRO A 70 -15.11 -4.17 -37.77
CA PRO A 70 -14.00 -4.76 -38.48
C PRO A 70 -13.03 -3.71 -39.05
N ASN A 71 -13.55 -2.56 -39.48
CA ASN A 71 -12.72 -1.50 -40.06
C ASN A 71 -11.79 -0.81 -39.06
N LYS A 72 -12.21 -0.74 -37.82
CA LYS A 72 -11.43 -0.12 -36.73
C LYS A 72 -10.76 -1.14 -35.81
N ARG A 73 -11.06 -2.41 -36.01
CA ARG A 73 -10.59 -3.51 -35.14
C ARG A 73 -10.86 -3.22 -33.66
N GLU A 74 -12.09 -2.83 -33.32
CA GLU A 74 -12.48 -2.51 -31.96
C GLU A 74 -13.83 -3.14 -31.61
N LEU A 75 -13.99 -3.48 -30.32
CA LEU A 75 -15.26 -3.89 -29.73
C LEU A 75 -15.87 -2.69 -29.01
N ARG A 76 -17.10 -2.35 -29.30
CA ARG A 76 -17.84 -1.26 -28.65
C ARG A 76 -18.96 -1.77 -27.80
N VAL A 77 -19.03 -1.32 -26.55
CA VAL A 77 -20.10 -1.67 -25.62
C VAL A 77 -21.14 -0.54 -25.61
N ARG A 78 -22.41 -0.94 -25.68
CA ARG A 78 -23.55 -0.01 -25.74
C ARG A 78 -23.74 0.82 -24.48
N ALA A 79 -24.62 1.80 -24.57
CA ALA A 79 -24.89 2.85 -23.59
C ALA A 79 -25.29 2.34 -22.18
N GLN A 80 -25.87 1.14 -22.05
CA GLN A 80 -26.27 0.58 -20.76
C GLN A 80 -25.09 0.41 -19.80
N PHE A 81 -23.96 -0.12 -20.29
CA PHE A 81 -22.75 -0.27 -19.49
C PHE A 81 -22.18 1.10 -19.07
N ARG A 82 -22.17 2.05 -20.00
CA ARG A 82 -21.72 3.42 -19.70
C ARG A 82 -22.60 4.09 -18.64
N SER A 83 -23.92 3.95 -18.76
CA SER A 83 -24.86 4.49 -17.78
C SER A 83 -24.60 3.91 -16.39
N PHE A 84 -24.36 2.62 -16.29
CA PHE A 84 -24.02 1.96 -15.03
C PHE A 84 -22.72 2.51 -14.44
N LEU A 85 -21.65 2.65 -15.24
CA LEU A 85 -20.37 3.16 -14.78
C LEU A 85 -20.47 4.59 -14.23
N TYR A 86 -21.08 5.51 -14.96
CA TYR A 86 -21.06 6.92 -14.62
C TYR A 86 -22.18 7.35 -13.66
N ASN A 87 -23.37 6.77 -13.79
CA ASN A 87 -24.52 7.18 -12.98
C ASN A 87 -24.66 6.39 -11.69
N GLU A 88 -24.26 5.12 -11.67
CA GLU A 88 -24.40 4.27 -10.49
C GLU A 88 -23.05 4.13 -9.74
N LEU A 89 -21.96 3.81 -10.44
CA LEU A 89 -20.66 3.63 -9.80
C LEU A 89 -19.85 4.93 -9.64
N ASN A 90 -20.32 6.05 -10.19
CA ASN A 90 -19.62 7.34 -10.17
C ASN A 90 -18.17 7.24 -10.67
N ALA A 91 -17.97 6.57 -11.82
CA ALA A 91 -16.66 6.42 -12.42
C ALA A 91 -16.12 7.75 -12.95
N ASN A 92 -14.83 7.96 -12.81
CA ASN A 92 -14.12 9.15 -13.26
C ASN A 92 -13.11 8.82 -14.36
N ILE A 93 -12.76 9.83 -15.14
CA ILE A 93 -11.66 9.74 -16.11
C ILE A 93 -10.37 9.48 -15.33
N GLY A 94 -9.62 8.46 -15.76
CA GLY A 94 -8.42 8.02 -15.08
C GLY A 94 -8.62 6.83 -14.15
N ASP A 95 -9.86 6.48 -13.77
CA ASP A 95 -10.15 5.22 -13.08
C ASP A 95 -9.85 4.02 -13.98
N ILE A 96 -9.62 2.87 -13.38
CA ILE A 96 -9.23 1.65 -14.09
C ILE A 96 -10.36 0.63 -14.02
N LEU A 97 -10.74 0.09 -15.19
CA LEU A 97 -11.63 -1.05 -15.29
C LEU A 97 -10.84 -2.33 -15.42
N VAL A 98 -11.22 -3.32 -14.65
CA VAL A 98 -10.65 -4.66 -14.66
C VAL A 98 -11.75 -5.66 -15.02
N PHE A 99 -11.55 -6.41 -16.10
CA PHE A 99 -12.47 -7.46 -16.52
C PHE A 99 -11.85 -8.81 -16.26
N LYS A 100 -12.58 -9.69 -15.60
CA LYS A 100 -12.18 -11.06 -15.29
C LYS A 100 -13.14 -12.02 -15.94
N ARG A 101 -12.61 -13.01 -16.63
CA ARG A 101 -13.40 -14.11 -17.20
C ARG A 101 -13.57 -15.20 -16.14
N LYS A 102 -14.82 -15.59 -15.86
CA LYS A 102 -15.09 -16.77 -15.03
C LYS A 102 -14.70 -18.03 -15.79
N GLU A 103 -13.95 -18.92 -15.16
CA GLU A 103 -13.72 -20.26 -15.68
C GLU A 103 -15.01 -21.05 -15.59
N THR A 104 -15.52 -21.55 -16.71
CA THR A 104 -16.65 -22.47 -16.76
C THR A 104 -16.13 -23.87 -17.01
N THR A 105 -16.57 -24.81 -16.17
CA THR A 105 -16.28 -26.25 -16.31
C THR A 105 -17.04 -26.90 -17.47
N ASP A 106 -18.00 -26.20 -18.09
CA ASP A 106 -18.80 -26.73 -19.20
C ASP A 106 -18.28 -26.27 -20.55
N SER A 107 -17.95 -27.24 -21.38
CA SER A 107 -17.44 -27.12 -22.74
C SER A 107 -18.43 -26.60 -23.80
N VAL A 108 -19.55 -25.96 -23.42
CA VAL A 108 -20.56 -25.48 -24.36
C VAL A 108 -20.24 -24.06 -24.80
N ARG A 109 -19.72 -23.95 -25.99
CA ARG A 109 -19.21 -22.75 -26.71
C ARG A 109 -20.22 -21.61 -26.93
N ARG A 110 -21.46 -21.64 -26.41
CA ARG A 110 -22.49 -20.65 -26.75
C ARG A 110 -22.67 -19.49 -25.76
N ASP A 111 -22.19 -19.61 -24.53
CA ASP A 111 -22.39 -18.57 -23.48
C ASP A 111 -21.14 -17.78 -23.15
N PHE A 112 -20.35 -17.51 -24.16
CA PHE A 112 -19.01 -16.91 -24.01
C PHE A 112 -19.02 -15.51 -23.33
N PHE A 113 -20.05 -14.72 -23.60
CA PHE A 113 -20.19 -13.36 -23.10
C PHE A 113 -21.03 -13.27 -21.81
N SER A 114 -21.56 -14.35 -21.28
CA SER A 114 -22.38 -14.35 -20.06
C SER A 114 -21.58 -14.46 -18.75
N ASN A 115 -20.27 -14.71 -18.85
CA ASN A 115 -19.42 -15.05 -17.69
C ASN A 115 -18.26 -14.06 -17.47
N ILE A 116 -18.46 -12.79 -17.80
CA ILE A 116 -17.46 -11.76 -17.56
C ILE A 116 -17.82 -10.99 -16.30
N GLN A 117 -16.93 -10.99 -15.33
CA GLN A 117 -16.97 -10.08 -14.19
C GLN A 117 -16.15 -8.84 -14.49
N PHE A 118 -16.55 -7.72 -13.90
CA PHE A 118 -15.74 -6.50 -13.94
C PHE A 118 -15.72 -5.80 -12.59
N ASP A 119 -14.64 -5.05 -12.37
CA ASP A 119 -14.43 -4.20 -11.21
C ASP A 119 -14.04 -2.79 -11.67
N LEU A 120 -14.34 -1.80 -10.85
CA LEU A 120 -13.93 -0.41 -11.01
C LEU A 120 -12.92 -0.05 -9.93
N ILE A 121 -11.67 0.14 -10.33
CA ILE A 121 -10.59 0.57 -9.46
C ILE A 121 -10.50 2.09 -9.53
N LYS A 122 -11.02 2.77 -8.52
CA LYS A 122 -10.95 4.23 -8.42
C LYS A 122 -9.52 4.68 -8.14
N GLN A 123 -9.16 5.88 -8.60
CA GLN A 123 -7.85 6.48 -8.32
C GLN A 123 -7.54 6.62 -6.83
N THR A 124 -8.57 6.58 -5.99
CA THR A 124 -8.47 6.58 -4.52
C THR A 124 -8.26 5.19 -3.92
N SER A 125 -8.38 4.12 -4.73
CA SER A 125 -8.23 2.75 -4.26
C SER A 125 -6.77 2.42 -3.94
N PRO A 126 -6.48 1.70 -2.84
CA PRO A 126 -5.13 1.21 -2.53
C PRO A 126 -4.50 0.36 -3.64
N SER A 127 -5.33 -0.36 -4.40
CA SER A 127 -4.88 -1.20 -5.52
C SER A 127 -4.62 -0.42 -6.82
N PHE A 128 -4.96 0.89 -6.88
CA PHE A 128 -4.86 1.68 -8.11
C PHE A 128 -3.45 1.70 -8.70
N ASP A 129 -2.44 1.95 -7.87
CA ASP A 129 -1.05 2.05 -8.34
C ASP A 129 -0.51 0.72 -8.87
N ILE A 130 -1.01 -0.42 -8.35
CA ILE A 130 -0.66 -1.76 -8.84
C ILE A 130 -1.15 -1.93 -10.29
N TYR A 131 -2.42 -1.62 -10.53
CA TYR A 131 -3.00 -1.73 -11.88
C TYR A 131 -2.39 -0.72 -12.85
N LYS A 132 -2.11 0.48 -12.38
CA LYS A 132 -1.42 1.52 -13.16
C LYS A 132 -0.01 1.11 -13.56
N LYS A 133 0.75 0.50 -12.64
CA LYS A 133 2.08 -0.04 -12.93
C LYS A 133 2.03 -1.15 -13.97
N LEU A 134 1.07 -2.08 -13.85
CA LEU A 134 0.87 -3.14 -14.84
C LEU A 134 0.59 -2.59 -16.24
N LEU A 135 -0.20 -1.51 -16.36
CA LEU A 135 -0.45 -0.84 -17.64
C LEU A 135 0.84 -0.25 -18.23
N ILE A 136 1.64 0.42 -17.40
CA ILE A 136 2.92 1.05 -17.82
C ILE A 136 3.94 -0.02 -18.23
N ASP A 137 4.11 -1.06 -17.43
CA ASP A 137 5.06 -2.15 -17.69
C ASP A 137 4.70 -2.91 -18.99
N SER A 138 3.40 -3.17 -19.19
CA SER A 138 2.90 -3.81 -20.42
C SER A 138 3.07 -2.94 -21.66
N ALA A 139 2.86 -1.62 -21.53
CA ALA A 139 3.07 -0.68 -22.63
C ALA A 139 4.53 -0.61 -23.06
N SER A 140 5.45 -0.64 -22.10
CA SER A 140 6.90 -0.62 -22.35
C SER A 140 7.36 -1.90 -23.06
N ALA A 141 6.79 -3.06 -22.70
CA ALA A 141 7.13 -4.34 -23.32
C ALA A 141 6.57 -4.50 -24.74
N ALA A 142 5.35 -4.00 -25.00
CA ALA A 142 4.63 -4.22 -26.25
C ALA A 142 4.73 -3.07 -27.27
N LYS A 143 5.42 -1.96 -26.94
CA LYS A 143 5.40 -0.71 -27.72
C LYS A 143 3.97 -0.24 -28.06
N SER A 144 3.02 -0.49 -27.17
CA SER A 144 1.59 -0.19 -27.35
C SER A 144 1.16 0.97 -26.41
N SER A 145 -0.13 1.35 -26.45
CA SER A 145 -0.62 2.42 -25.58
C SER A 145 -0.63 1.98 -24.11
N SER A 146 -0.26 2.87 -23.19
CA SER A 146 -0.26 2.65 -21.74
C SER A 146 -1.67 2.58 -21.08
N TYR A 147 -2.72 2.46 -21.89
CA TYR A 147 -4.11 2.54 -21.42
C TYR A 147 -4.82 1.19 -21.31
N THR A 148 -4.25 0.15 -21.91
CA THR A 148 -4.86 -1.20 -21.89
C THR A 148 -3.79 -2.28 -21.80
N CYS A 149 -4.06 -3.36 -21.05
CA CYS A 149 -3.21 -4.57 -21.05
C CYS A 149 -4.04 -5.83 -20.73
N VAL A 150 -3.47 -6.99 -21.06
CA VAL A 150 -3.99 -8.30 -20.65
C VAL A 150 -2.90 -9.02 -19.84
N VAL A 151 -3.28 -9.53 -18.68
CA VAL A 151 -2.38 -10.24 -17.77
C VAL A 151 -3.01 -11.54 -17.26
N SER A 152 -2.20 -12.50 -16.81
CA SER A 152 -2.70 -13.72 -16.18
C SER A 152 -3.28 -13.40 -14.79
N ASP A 153 -4.32 -14.16 -14.36
CA ASP A 153 -4.95 -13.98 -13.05
C ASP A 153 -3.93 -14.08 -11.90
N ASN A 154 -3.05 -15.07 -11.94
CA ASN A 154 -2.04 -15.31 -10.91
C ASN A 154 -1.11 -14.10 -10.70
N THR A 155 -0.79 -13.36 -11.77
CA THR A 155 0.07 -12.17 -11.68
C THR A 155 -0.54 -11.05 -10.85
N ILE A 156 -1.87 -10.97 -10.77
CA ILE A 156 -2.57 -9.91 -10.03
C ILE A 156 -3.06 -10.41 -8.69
N GLU A 157 -3.57 -11.64 -8.60
CA GLU A 157 -3.97 -12.22 -7.31
C GLU A 157 -2.79 -12.20 -6.33
N ASP A 158 -1.59 -12.52 -6.80
CA ASP A 158 -0.38 -12.39 -5.99
C ASP A 158 -0.03 -10.93 -5.65
N LYS A 159 -0.29 -9.98 -6.54
CA LYS A 159 0.00 -8.55 -6.32
C LYS A 159 -1.12 -7.79 -5.61
N VAL A 160 -2.39 -8.20 -5.74
CA VAL A 160 -3.55 -7.55 -5.10
C VAL A 160 -3.85 -8.14 -3.74
N LYS A 161 -3.70 -9.46 -3.55
CA LYS A 161 -3.66 -10.05 -2.20
C LYS A 161 -2.58 -9.40 -1.37
N SER A 162 -1.49 -9.01 -2.02
CA SER A 162 -0.40 -8.29 -1.39
C SER A 162 -0.72 -6.87 -0.92
N ALA A 163 -1.77 -6.21 -1.34
CA ALA A 163 -2.11 -4.86 -0.84
C ALA A 163 -2.95 -4.89 0.45
N ASP A 164 -3.68 -5.99 0.70
CA ASP A 164 -4.39 -6.25 1.98
C ASP A 164 -3.61 -7.20 2.90
N ASP A 165 -2.59 -7.92 2.39
CA ASP A 165 -1.73 -8.79 3.17
C ASP A 165 -0.50 -8.03 3.70
N ILE A 166 0.11 -8.54 4.75
CA ILE A 166 1.38 -8.05 5.30
C ILE A 166 2.50 -8.39 4.30
N ASN A 167 2.77 -7.48 3.34
CA ASN A 167 3.72 -7.76 2.25
C ASN A 167 5.06 -7.08 2.40
N SER A 168 5.17 -6.22 3.37
CA SER A 168 6.39 -5.50 3.62
C SER A 168 6.69 -5.42 5.10
N PHE A 169 7.94 -5.65 5.44
CA PHE A 169 8.40 -5.64 6.82
C PHE A 169 8.57 -4.23 7.38
N ASN A 170 8.92 -3.27 6.53
CA ASN A 170 9.12 -1.89 6.93
C ASN A 170 8.37 -0.95 5.99
N VAL A 171 7.38 -0.22 6.49
CA VAL A 171 6.49 0.63 5.67
C VAL A 171 6.39 2.03 6.23
N ILE A 172 6.51 3.05 5.37
CA ILE A 172 6.20 4.45 5.73
C ILE A 172 4.96 4.92 4.96
N TYR A 173 3.90 5.23 5.69
CA TYR A 173 2.72 5.92 5.16
C TYR A 173 2.95 7.42 5.20
N TYR A 174 3.04 8.05 4.02
CA TYR A 174 3.35 9.47 3.92
C TYR A 174 2.27 10.27 3.18
N GLY A 175 2.16 11.55 3.48
CA GLY A 175 1.20 12.45 2.84
C GLY A 175 0.95 13.70 3.66
N ALA A 176 0.00 14.52 3.20
CA ALA A 176 -0.35 15.77 3.86
C ALA A 176 -0.85 15.56 5.30
N PRO A 177 -0.66 16.50 6.23
CA PRO A 177 -1.31 16.47 7.53
C PRO A 177 -2.84 16.32 7.38
N GLY A 178 -3.44 15.48 8.24
CA GLY A 178 -4.89 15.26 8.19
C GLY A 178 -5.40 14.36 7.04
N SER A 179 -4.53 13.76 6.23
CA SER A 179 -4.94 12.83 5.15
C SER A 179 -5.46 11.47 5.65
N GLY A 180 -5.39 11.20 6.96
CA GLY A 180 -5.89 9.95 7.54
C GLY A 180 -4.84 8.84 7.68
N LYS A 181 -3.54 9.13 7.53
CA LYS A 181 -2.44 8.15 7.63
C LYS A 181 -2.50 7.27 8.87
N SER A 182 -2.49 7.90 10.06
CA SER A 182 -2.54 7.17 11.34
C SER A 182 -3.83 6.35 11.51
N HIS A 183 -4.95 6.82 10.97
CA HIS A 183 -6.19 6.06 10.98
C HIS A 183 -6.09 4.82 10.10
N LEU A 184 -5.51 4.95 8.89
CA LEU A 184 -5.32 3.87 7.96
C LEU A 184 -4.38 2.80 8.54
N VAL A 185 -3.26 3.21 9.14
CA VAL A 185 -2.34 2.29 9.84
C VAL A 185 -3.05 1.58 10.99
N LYS A 186 -3.78 2.31 11.84
CA LYS A 186 -4.52 1.71 12.96
C LYS A 186 -5.57 0.69 12.53
N GLU A 187 -6.30 0.96 11.44
CA GLU A 187 -7.27 0.01 10.90
C GLU A 187 -6.58 -1.23 10.29
N PHE A 188 -5.42 -1.05 9.65
CA PHE A 188 -4.61 -2.16 9.18
C PHE A 188 -4.11 -3.02 10.35
N LEU A 189 -3.53 -2.40 11.37
CA LEU A 189 -3.00 -3.10 12.55
C LEU A 189 -4.07 -3.86 13.33
N LYS A 190 -5.29 -3.34 13.44
CA LYS A 190 -6.41 -4.06 14.08
C LYS A 190 -6.73 -5.40 13.40
N ARG A 191 -6.47 -5.53 12.10
CA ARG A 191 -6.78 -6.73 11.32
C ARG A 191 -5.62 -7.73 11.29
N HIS A 192 -4.39 -7.26 11.35
CA HIS A 192 -3.20 -8.06 11.06
C HIS A 192 -2.26 -8.27 12.24
N SER A 193 -2.36 -7.44 13.29
CA SER A 193 -1.45 -7.51 14.43
C SER A 193 -2.02 -8.32 15.58
N ASN A 194 -1.22 -9.25 16.09
CA ASN A 194 -1.48 -9.90 17.38
C ASN A 194 -1.02 -8.99 18.52
N LYS A 195 0.08 -8.28 18.33
CA LYS A 195 0.65 -7.34 19.29
C LYS A 195 1.22 -6.10 18.60
N THR A 196 0.80 -4.93 19.06
CA THR A 196 1.33 -3.63 18.57
C THR A 196 2.03 -2.88 19.69
N PHE A 197 3.22 -2.38 19.38
CA PHE A 197 3.98 -1.44 20.18
C PHE A 197 3.95 -0.08 19.47
N ILE A 198 3.52 1.00 20.15
CA ILE A 198 3.32 2.31 19.53
C ILE A 198 4.25 3.33 20.16
N THR A 199 4.91 4.12 19.34
CA THR A 199 5.69 5.28 19.77
C THR A 199 5.50 6.46 18.83
N THR A 200 5.80 7.67 19.30
CA THR A 200 5.77 8.89 18.48
C THR A 200 7.12 9.57 18.56
N PHE A 201 7.71 9.85 17.42
CA PHE A 201 8.98 10.57 17.38
C PHE A 201 8.75 12.08 17.58
N HIS A 202 9.71 12.72 18.26
CA HIS A 202 9.76 14.15 18.49
C HIS A 202 11.22 14.62 18.46
N PRO A 203 11.52 15.93 18.40
CA PRO A 203 12.89 16.44 18.23
C PRO A 203 13.91 15.99 19.29
N GLU A 204 13.45 15.73 20.50
CA GLU A 204 14.30 15.29 21.62
C GLU A 204 14.34 13.76 21.78
N TYR A 205 13.70 13.01 20.84
CA TYR A 205 13.72 11.56 20.89
C TYR A 205 15.07 11.04 20.39
N ASP A 206 15.71 10.18 21.16
CA ASP A 206 17.04 9.64 20.90
C ASP A 206 17.11 8.12 20.97
N TYR A 207 18.30 7.55 20.78
CA TYR A 207 18.56 6.12 20.88
C TYR A 207 18.17 5.55 22.24
N ASN A 208 18.44 6.26 23.33
CA ASN A 208 18.14 5.81 24.69
C ASN A 208 16.62 5.73 24.93
N ASN A 209 15.84 6.60 24.29
CA ASN A 209 14.39 6.60 24.36
C ASN A 209 13.76 5.51 23.47
N PHE A 210 14.50 5.05 22.46
CA PHE A 210 14.04 4.03 21.52
C PHE A 210 14.45 2.61 21.93
N VAL A 211 15.70 2.41 22.27
CA VAL A 211 16.31 1.11 22.58
C VAL A 211 16.29 0.84 24.07
N GLY A 212 16.86 1.71 24.85
CA GLY A 212 16.97 1.60 26.30
C GLY A 212 18.20 2.31 26.85
N ALA A 213 18.22 2.48 28.14
CA ALA A 213 19.32 3.13 28.84
C ALA A 213 19.47 2.58 30.26
N TYR A 214 20.68 2.72 30.80
CA TYR A 214 20.97 2.44 32.19
C TYR A 214 20.43 3.60 33.05
N LYS A 215 19.48 3.28 33.93
CA LYS A 215 18.78 4.30 34.75
C LYS A 215 18.80 3.94 36.22
N PRO A 216 18.87 4.92 37.12
CA PRO A 216 18.67 4.69 38.56
C PRO A 216 17.20 4.28 38.79
N ILE A 217 17.00 3.16 39.46
CA ILE A 217 15.70 2.67 39.89
C ILE A 217 15.72 2.51 41.40
N SER A 218 14.74 3.06 42.09
CA SER A 218 14.53 2.86 43.51
C SER A 218 13.77 1.57 43.75
N ASP A 219 14.25 0.72 44.66
CA ASP A 219 13.49 -0.46 45.12
C ASP A 219 12.41 -0.06 46.13
N VAL A 220 11.65 -1.04 46.60
CA VAL A 220 10.57 -0.85 47.59
C VAL A 220 11.07 -0.33 48.95
N ASN A 221 12.38 -0.44 49.22
CA ASN A 221 13.05 0.03 50.45
C ASN A 221 13.72 1.39 50.25
N GLY A 222 13.60 2.01 49.07
CA GLY A 222 14.22 3.29 48.74
C GLY A 222 15.70 3.19 48.37
N ILE A 223 16.26 1.96 48.19
CA ILE A 223 17.62 1.76 47.73
C ILE A 223 17.68 2.02 46.23
N ILE A 224 18.59 2.92 45.82
CA ILE A 224 18.81 3.22 44.41
C ILE A 224 19.78 2.20 43.83
N ASP A 225 19.34 1.48 42.85
CA ASP A 225 20.12 0.57 42.03
C ASP A 225 20.09 1.04 40.55
N TYR A 226 21.14 0.77 39.81
CA TYR A 226 21.20 1.10 38.38
C TYR A 226 20.89 -0.14 37.56
N LYS A 227 19.90 -0.02 36.66
CA LYS A 227 19.49 -1.12 35.78
C LYS A 227 19.26 -0.64 34.37
N PHE A 228 19.50 -1.53 33.41
CA PHE A 228 19.08 -1.28 32.04
C PHE A 228 17.54 -1.29 31.96
N VAL A 229 16.99 -0.18 31.50
CA VAL A 229 15.54 -0.01 31.29
C VAL A 229 15.25 -0.10 29.80
N PRO A 230 14.69 -1.24 29.33
CA PRO A 230 14.37 -1.43 27.92
C PRO A 230 13.28 -0.47 27.47
N GLN A 231 13.44 0.08 26.28
CA GLN A 231 12.44 0.93 25.66
C GLN A 231 11.69 0.16 24.56
N ILE A 232 10.90 0.87 23.76
CA ILE A 232 9.89 0.29 22.90
C ILE A 232 10.47 -0.71 21.89
N PHE A 233 11.61 -0.42 21.29
CA PHE A 233 12.27 -1.30 20.34
C PHE A 233 12.67 -2.63 20.97
N ILE A 234 13.39 -2.62 22.08
CA ILE A 234 13.81 -3.86 22.78
C ILE A 234 12.60 -4.64 23.28
N LYS A 235 11.54 -3.97 23.74
CA LYS A 235 10.30 -4.63 24.16
C LYS A 235 9.62 -5.35 22.99
N ALA A 236 9.50 -4.69 21.84
CA ALA A 236 8.94 -5.28 20.63
C ALA A 236 9.81 -6.44 20.11
N TYR A 237 11.12 -6.25 20.11
CA TYR A 237 12.11 -7.24 19.70
C TYR A 237 12.02 -8.54 20.52
N ILE A 238 12.04 -8.41 21.86
CA ILE A 238 11.95 -9.58 22.76
C ILE A 238 10.61 -10.27 22.59
N TYR A 239 9.52 -9.51 22.56
CA TYR A 239 8.19 -10.08 22.40
C TYR A 239 8.07 -10.88 21.10
N ALA A 240 8.59 -10.35 19.99
CA ALA A 240 8.55 -11.04 18.71
C ALA A 240 9.32 -12.37 18.71
N TRP A 241 10.48 -12.43 19.38
CA TRP A 241 11.22 -13.70 19.54
C TRP A 241 10.54 -14.68 20.48
N GLN A 242 9.79 -14.20 21.47
CA GLN A 242 9.04 -15.05 22.39
C GLN A 242 7.76 -15.64 21.77
N HIS A 243 7.23 -14.99 20.72
CA HIS A 243 5.97 -15.32 20.08
C HIS A 243 6.15 -15.41 18.55
N GLY A 244 6.93 -16.39 18.11
CA GLY A 244 7.35 -16.52 16.70
C GLY A 244 6.22 -16.75 15.70
N ASP A 245 5.07 -17.22 16.13
CA ASP A 245 3.84 -17.47 15.36
C ASP A 245 2.86 -16.27 15.35
N GLU A 246 3.15 -15.21 16.10
CA GLU A 246 2.35 -13.98 16.16
C GLU A 246 2.93 -12.88 15.29
N ASN A 247 2.07 -12.11 14.61
CA ASN A 247 2.48 -10.90 13.94
C ASN A 247 2.63 -9.74 14.93
N VAL A 248 3.84 -9.27 15.10
CA VAL A 248 4.21 -8.19 16.03
C VAL A 248 4.52 -6.93 15.25
N PHE A 249 3.90 -5.81 15.61
CA PHE A 249 4.11 -4.54 14.93
C PHE A 249 4.71 -3.49 15.86
N LEU A 250 5.71 -2.79 15.37
CA LEU A 250 6.22 -1.54 15.94
C LEU A 250 5.70 -0.38 15.08
N ASP A 251 4.75 0.38 15.61
CA ASP A 251 4.13 1.54 14.95
C ASP A 251 4.82 2.83 15.42
N ILE A 252 5.43 3.54 14.48
CA ILE A 252 6.17 4.79 14.73
C ILE A 252 5.38 5.96 14.13
N GLU A 253 4.67 6.70 14.96
CA GLU A 253 4.00 7.92 14.53
C GLU A 253 5.00 9.07 14.33
N GLU A 254 4.81 9.87 13.28
CA GLU A 254 5.60 11.08 12.98
C GLU A 254 7.10 10.83 12.87
N ILE A 255 7.52 9.79 12.14
CA ILE A 255 8.92 9.32 12.09
C ILE A 255 9.93 10.43 11.73
N ASN A 256 9.55 11.39 10.90
CA ASN A 256 10.41 12.48 10.46
C ASN A 256 10.45 13.69 11.40
N ARG A 257 9.72 13.65 12.53
CA ARG A 257 9.86 14.65 13.61
C ARG A 257 11.05 14.41 14.52
N GLY A 258 11.62 13.21 14.50
CA GLY A 258 12.86 12.87 15.16
C GLY A 258 14.01 12.69 14.16
N ASN A 259 15.24 12.83 14.64
CA ASN A 259 16.41 12.53 13.83
C ASN A 259 16.59 11.01 13.73
N CYS A 260 16.09 10.40 12.65
CA CYS A 260 16.12 8.95 12.45
C CYS A 260 17.52 8.36 12.56
N ALA A 261 18.56 9.04 12.08
CA ALA A 261 19.94 8.57 12.15
C ALA A 261 20.44 8.44 13.59
N LEU A 262 20.07 9.39 14.46
CA LEU A 262 20.42 9.34 15.89
C LEU A 262 19.54 8.34 16.64
N ILE A 263 18.25 8.25 16.32
CA ILE A 263 17.31 7.38 17.04
C ILE A 263 17.59 5.91 16.76
N PHE A 264 17.79 5.55 15.49
CA PHE A 264 18.06 4.17 15.12
C PHE A 264 19.53 3.77 15.37
N GLY A 265 20.49 4.70 15.26
CA GLY A 265 21.91 4.38 15.40
C GLY A 265 22.31 3.19 14.51
N SER A 266 22.97 2.18 15.08
CA SER A 266 23.35 0.95 14.37
C SER A 266 22.17 0.06 13.99
N ILE A 267 21.02 0.18 14.69
CA ILE A 267 19.82 -0.64 14.45
C ILE A 267 19.27 -0.45 13.04
N PHE A 268 19.51 0.70 12.39
CA PHE A 268 19.04 0.94 11.04
C PHE A 268 19.55 -0.10 10.03
N GLN A 269 20.68 -0.77 10.30
CA GLN A 269 21.19 -1.86 9.45
C GLN A 269 20.27 -3.10 9.49
N LEU A 270 19.56 -3.31 10.59
CA LEU A 270 18.63 -4.42 10.76
C LEU A 270 17.39 -4.29 9.87
N LEU A 271 17.10 -3.07 9.37
CA LEU A 271 15.98 -2.81 8.47
C LEU A 271 16.21 -3.38 7.06
N ASP A 272 17.42 -3.78 6.68
CA ASP A 272 17.66 -4.57 5.48
C ASP A 272 17.15 -6.00 5.73
N ARG A 273 16.01 -6.35 5.12
CA ARG A 273 15.33 -7.63 5.31
C ARG A 273 15.56 -8.55 4.11
N LYS A 274 15.66 -9.86 4.38
CA LYS A 274 15.64 -10.91 3.34
C LYS A 274 14.19 -11.28 3.01
N ASP A 275 14.00 -12.04 1.93
CA ASP A 275 12.67 -12.53 1.51
C ASP A 275 11.98 -13.37 2.58
N ASP A 276 12.74 -14.05 3.44
CA ASP A 276 12.24 -14.82 4.57
C ASP A 276 11.88 -13.97 5.81
N GLY A 277 12.03 -12.66 5.70
CA GLY A 277 11.66 -11.70 6.72
C GLY A 277 12.68 -11.42 7.81
N TYR A 278 13.76 -12.16 7.90
CA TYR A 278 14.83 -11.85 8.85
C TYR A 278 15.73 -10.72 8.35
N SER A 279 16.41 -10.01 9.27
CA SER A 279 17.44 -9.04 8.88
C SER A 279 18.52 -9.71 8.04
N SER A 280 19.01 -8.98 7.01
CA SER A 280 20.14 -9.43 6.18
C SER A 280 21.46 -9.46 6.93
N TYR A 281 21.58 -8.62 7.95
CA TYR A 281 22.77 -8.45 8.78
C TYR A 281 22.40 -8.58 10.25
N SER A 282 23.36 -9.00 11.06
CA SER A 282 23.34 -8.85 12.52
C SER A 282 24.18 -7.63 12.91
N ILE A 283 23.84 -7.04 14.04
CA ILE A 283 24.66 -5.99 14.67
C ILE A 283 25.01 -6.40 16.10
N ASP A 284 26.08 -5.83 16.64
CA ASP A 284 26.37 -5.92 18.05
C ASP A 284 25.69 -4.76 18.80
N ILE A 285 25.07 -5.09 19.94
CA ILE A 285 24.40 -4.15 20.84
C ILE A 285 25.22 -4.00 22.13
N ASP A 286 24.98 -2.92 22.87
CA ASP A 286 25.63 -2.66 24.15
C ASP A 286 25.52 -3.82 25.13
N GLU A 287 26.53 -4.03 25.96
CA GLU A 287 26.61 -5.12 26.92
C GLU A 287 25.43 -5.15 27.89
N ASP A 288 24.97 -4.00 28.37
CA ASP A 288 23.82 -3.90 29.27
C ASP A 288 22.53 -4.37 28.60
N ALA A 289 22.30 -3.96 27.36
CA ALA A 289 21.17 -4.43 26.55
C ALA A 289 21.29 -5.92 26.22
N ALA A 290 22.50 -6.42 25.94
CA ALA A 290 22.78 -7.81 25.68
C ALA A 290 22.47 -8.70 26.92
N GLN A 291 22.88 -8.28 28.11
CA GLN A 291 22.56 -8.97 29.36
C GLN A 291 21.06 -9.00 29.62
N TYR A 292 20.35 -7.89 29.34
CA TYR A 292 18.90 -7.85 29.46
C TYR A 292 18.24 -8.82 28.47
N ILE A 293 18.63 -8.80 27.20
CA ILE A 293 18.13 -9.71 26.16
C ILE A 293 18.40 -11.17 26.58
N LYS A 294 19.59 -11.47 27.07
CA LYS A 294 19.94 -12.81 27.60
C LYS A 294 18.98 -13.23 28.69
N SER A 295 18.70 -12.38 29.67
CA SER A 295 17.80 -12.68 30.77
C SER A 295 16.39 -13.03 30.31
N GLN A 296 15.94 -12.47 29.18
CA GLN A 296 14.61 -12.66 28.62
C GLN A 296 14.51 -13.80 27.59
N LEU A 297 15.60 -14.08 26.84
CA LEU A 297 15.58 -15.01 25.71
C LEU A 297 16.43 -16.27 25.88
N GLN A 298 17.16 -16.41 26.99
CA GLN A 298 17.99 -17.61 27.23
C GLN A 298 17.18 -18.92 27.32
N SER A 299 15.90 -18.86 27.67
CA SER A 299 14.99 -20.01 27.71
C SER A 299 14.31 -20.29 26.37
N TYR A 300 14.59 -19.53 25.34
CA TYR A 300 14.06 -19.68 23.98
C TYR A 300 15.16 -20.18 23.04
N PRO A 301 15.28 -21.51 22.83
CA PRO A 301 16.40 -22.10 22.08
C PRO A 301 16.41 -21.64 20.60
N GLU A 302 15.24 -21.36 20.03
CA GLU A 302 15.11 -20.90 18.66
C GLU A 302 15.85 -19.55 18.42
N TYR A 303 15.83 -18.65 19.40
CA TYR A 303 16.57 -17.39 19.33
C TYR A 303 18.05 -17.62 19.03
N LYS A 304 18.70 -18.43 19.85
CA LYS A 304 20.11 -18.74 19.72
C LYS A 304 20.42 -19.49 18.42
N SER A 305 19.68 -20.56 18.12
CA SER A 305 19.93 -21.40 16.96
C SER A 305 19.77 -20.64 15.64
N VAL A 306 18.72 -19.81 15.51
CA VAL A 306 18.48 -19.03 14.30
C VAL A 306 19.58 -17.99 14.07
N ILE A 307 20.01 -17.25 15.10
CA ILE A 307 21.08 -16.27 14.94
C ILE A 307 22.40 -16.95 14.63
N CYS A 308 22.76 -18.03 15.33
CA CYS A 308 23.98 -18.79 15.06
C CYS A 308 24.03 -19.31 13.63
N GLN A 309 22.94 -19.90 13.15
CA GLN A 309 22.85 -20.40 11.77
C GLN A 309 23.02 -19.29 10.72
N ARG A 310 22.53 -18.08 11.02
CA ARG A 310 22.55 -16.95 10.07
C ARG A 310 23.82 -16.09 10.13
N THR A 311 24.61 -16.24 11.19
CA THR A 311 25.86 -15.47 11.40
C THR A 311 27.13 -16.32 11.38
N ASP A 312 27.02 -17.59 10.99
CA ASP A 312 28.13 -18.58 11.02
C ASP A 312 28.83 -18.62 12.40
N THR A 313 28.08 -18.40 13.48
CA THR A 313 28.58 -18.43 14.85
C THR A 313 28.22 -19.78 15.47
N THR A 314 29.17 -20.40 16.19
CA THR A 314 28.86 -21.62 16.90
C THR A 314 28.03 -21.33 18.16
N GLU A 315 27.16 -22.26 18.55
CA GLU A 315 26.34 -22.09 19.75
C GLU A 315 27.16 -21.91 21.04
N ASP A 316 28.33 -22.51 21.11
CA ASP A 316 29.23 -22.39 22.26
C ASP A 316 29.87 -21.01 22.39
N SER A 317 30.05 -20.30 21.27
CA SER A 317 30.61 -18.96 21.20
C SER A 317 29.57 -17.86 21.06
N PHE A 318 28.28 -18.20 21.16
CA PHE A 318 27.20 -17.24 21.02
C PHE A 318 27.12 -16.30 22.20
N GLU A 319 27.28 -15.02 21.89
CA GLU A 319 27.04 -13.93 22.81
C GLU A 319 25.72 -13.26 22.48
N TYR A 320 24.90 -12.96 23.48
CA TYR A 320 23.60 -12.28 23.30
C TYR A 320 23.73 -10.83 22.85
N SER A 321 24.96 -10.35 22.61
CA SER A 321 25.24 -9.05 22.01
C SER A 321 24.84 -8.97 20.54
N LYS A 322 24.87 -10.11 19.82
CA LYS A 322 24.41 -10.15 18.42
C LYS A 322 22.89 -10.20 18.32
N ILE A 323 22.33 -9.19 17.65
CA ILE A 323 20.89 -9.12 17.40
C ILE A 323 20.58 -9.05 15.91
N MET A 324 19.39 -9.57 15.55
CA MET A 324 18.84 -9.52 14.20
C MET A 324 17.31 -9.57 14.31
N LEU A 325 16.59 -8.83 13.48
CA LEU A 325 15.12 -8.79 13.53
C LEU A 325 14.55 -10.15 13.10
N PRO A 326 13.58 -10.68 13.83
CA PRO A 326 12.86 -11.90 13.43
C PRO A 326 11.87 -11.63 12.31
N SER A 327 11.43 -12.68 11.63
CA SER A 327 10.55 -12.63 10.48
C SER A 327 9.14 -12.09 10.78
N ASN A 328 8.70 -12.18 12.02
CA ASN A 328 7.37 -11.79 12.50
C ASN A 328 7.32 -10.36 13.10
N LEU A 329 8.44 -9.61 13.09
CA LEU A 329 8.48 -8.21 13.55
C LEU A 329 8.40 -7.25 12.37
N TYR A 330 7.32 -6.51 12.29
CA TYR A 330 7.03 -5.51 11.27
C TYR A 330 7.19 -4.10 11.86
N ILE A 331 7.75 -3.17 11.07
CA ILE A 331 7.95 -1.78 11.51
C ILE A 331 7.20 -0.86 10.56
N TYR A 332 6.10 -0.28 11.04
CA TYR A 332 5.27 0.63 10.27
C TYR A 332 5.41 2.04 10.82
N ALA A 333 5.39 3.03 9.95
CA ALA A 333 5.56 4.41 10.36
C ALA A 333 4.63 5.35 9.58
N THR A 334 4.33 6.50 10.20
CA THR A 334 3.63 7.60 9.52
C THR A 334 4.54 8.81 9.39
N MET A 335 4.37 9.56 8.29
CA MET A 335 5.16 10.74 7.99
C MET A 335 4.31 11.87 7.40
N ASN A 336 4.44 13.07 7.93
CA ASN A 336 3.91 14.29 7.30
C ASN A 336 4.91 14.86 6.30
N THR A 337 4.43 15.28 5.12
CA THR A 337 5.31 15.80 4.06
C THR A 337 5.49 17.31 4.06
N SER A 338 4.67 18.05 4.81
CA SER A 338 4.60 19.52 4.73
C SER A 338 4.94 20.28 6.01
N ASP A 339 5.38 19.60 7.07
CA ASP A 339 5.77 20.29 8.31
C ASP A 339 7.15 20.96 8.18
N GLN A 340 7.29 22.15 8.74
CA GLN A 340 8.53 22.94 8.64
C GLN A 340 9.65 22.45 9.58
N SER A 341 9.32 21.64 10.59
CA SER A 341 10.24 21.14 11.63
C SER A 341 10.65 19.69 11.42
N LEU A 342 10.91 19.29 10.16
CA LEU A 342 11.22 17.92 9.82
C LEU A 342 12.72 17.68 9.70
N PHE A 343 13.16 16.53 10.22
CA PHE A 343 14.51 16.06 9.98
C PHE A 343 14.59 15.36 8.62
N PRO A 344 15.57 15.70 7.78
CA PRO A 344 15.77 14.99 6.51
C PRO A 344 16.24 13.56 6.78
N MET A 345 15.64 12.61 6.07
CA MET A 345 16.10 11.23 6.03
C MET A 345 17.07 11.05 4.86
N ASP A 346 18.21 10.41 5.10
CA ASP A 346 19.18 10.10 4.05
C ASP A 346 18.68 8.99 3.11
N SER A 347 19.36 8.83 1.99
CA SER A 347 18.99 7.82 0.97
C SER A 347 19.20 6.38 1.45
N ALA A 348 20.18 6.16 2.35
CA ALA A 348 20.45 4.83 2.90
C ALA A 348 19.32 4.39 3.83
N PHE A 349 18.77 5.31 4.63
CA PHE A 349 17.61 5.05 5.47
C PHE A 349 16.36 4.82 4.61
N LYS A 350 16.11 5.71 3.63
CA LYS A 350 14.91 5.67 2.78
C LYS A 350 14.76 4.35 2.00
N ARG A 351 15.84 3.78 1.47
CA ARG A 351 15.80 2.56 0.66
C ARG A 351 15.39 1.29 1.41
N ARG A 352 15.37 1.33 2.74
CA ARG A 352 14.99 0.19 3.60
C ARG A 352 13.50 0.14 3.92
N TRP A 353 12.75 1.07 3.35
CA TRP A 353 11.33 1.23 3.58
C TRP A 353 10.56 1.16 2.29
N ASP A 354 9.40 0.54 2.34
CA ASP A 354 8.37 0.71 1.32
C ASP A 354 7.52 1.93 1.62
N TRP A 355 7.24 2.70 0.59
CA TRP A 355 6.62 4.01 0.72
C TRP A 355 5.20 3.98 0.19
N ILE A 356 4.21 4.25 1.04
CA ILE A 356 2.79 4.30 0.68
C ILE A 356 2.28 5.72 0.79
N TYR A 357 1.94 6.33 -0.35
CA TYR A 357 1.34 7.66 -0.37
C TYR A 357 -0.13 7.61 0.04
N VAL A 358 -0.51 8.46 1.01
CA VAL A 358 -1.89 8.62 1.47
C VAL A 358 -2.44 9.97 1.00
N PRO A 359 -3.24 9.99 -0.08
CA PRO A 359 -3.81 11.21 -0.60
C PRO A 359 -4.91 11.78 0.32
N ILE A 360 -5.23 13.06 0.16
CA ILE A 360 -6.38 13.68 0.83
C ILE A 360 -7.66 13.12 0.22
N GLN A 361 -8.49 12.47 1.03
CA GLN A 361 -9.75 11.85 0.60
C GLN A 361 -10.91 12.83 0.66
N TYR A 362 -11.04 13.66 -0.36
CA TYR A 362 -12.13 14.66 -0.44
C TYR A 362 -13.53 14.03 -0.46
N ASP A 363 -13.65 12.82 -0.98
CA ASP A 363 -14.94 12.14 -1.16
C ASP A 363 -15.57 11.71 0.16
N LYS A 364 -14.76 11.41 1.19
CA LYS A 364 -15.25 11.08 2.54
C LYS A 364 -15.84 12.27 3.30
N ILE A 365 -15.65 13.49 2.81
CA ILE A 365 -16.08 14.73 3.47
C ILE A 365 -17.03 15.56 2.60
N GLN A 366 -17.60 14.97 1.54
CA GLN A 366 -18.52 15.68 0.64
C GLN A 366 -19.78 16.20 1.32
N ASP A 367 -20.30 15.43 2.28
CA ASP A 367 -21.52 15.80 3.01
C ASP A 367 -21.27 16.84 4.12
N VAL A 368 -20.00 17.12 4.45
CA VAL A 368 -19.66 18.11 5.47
C VAL A 368 -19.80 19.52 4.87
N LYS A 369 -20.61 20.35 5.54
CA LYS A 369 -20.84 21.74 5.13
C LYS A 369 -20.24 22.69 6.16
N ILE A 370 -19.72 23.82 5.66
CA ILE A 370 -19.26 24.94 6.47
C ILE A 370 -20.15 26.17 6.20
N SER A 371 -20.41 26.94 7.25
CA SER A 371 -21.12 28.22 7.09
C SER A 371 -20.10 29.35 7.05
N ILE A 372 -20.18 30.17 6.00
CA ILE A 372 -19.38 31.38 5.83
C ILE A 372 -20.33 32.54 5.56
N ASN A 373 -20.37 33.50 6.45
CA ASN A 373 -21.30 34.66 6.37
C ASN A 373 -22.79 34.29 6.26
N GLY A 374 -23.19 33.13 6.77
CA GLY A 374 -24.56 32.63 6.71
C GLY A 374 -24.86 31.70 5.53
N ASP A 375 -24.00 31.64 4.53
CA ASP A 375 -24.11 30.72 3.40
C ASP A 375 -23.45 29.36 3.71
N LEU A 376 -24.01 28.28 3.18
CA LEU A 376 -23.50 26.91 3.37
C LEU A 376 -22.69 26.49 2.14
N TYR A 377 -21.43 26.11 2.37
CA TYR A 377 -20.52 25.63 1.36
C TYR A 377 -20.09 24.19 1.66
N SER A 378 -19.80 23.39 0.62
CA SER A 378 -19.17 22.10 0.78
C SER A 378 -17.75 22.25 1.35
N TRP A 379 -17.45 21.55 2.44
CA TRP A 379 -16.11 21.53 3.03
C TRP A 379 -15.06 20.97 2.06
N ALA A 380 -15.41 19.93 1.32
CA ALA A 380 -14.55 19.32 0.33
C ALA A 380 -14.15 20.33 -0.77
N ASP A 381 -15.11 21.09 -1.29
CA ASP A 381 -14.85 22.07 -2.35
C ASP A 381 -14.04 23.26 -1.82
N PHE A 382 -14.33 23.70 -0.61
CA PHE A 382 -13.51 24.72 0.05
C PHE A 382 -12.05 24.29 0.18
N LEU A 383 -11.80 23.06 0.68
CA LEU A 383 -10.45 22.52 0.78
C LEU A 383 -9.76 22.36 -0.57
N ARG A 384 -10.46 21.91 -1.62
CA ARG A 384 -9.89 21.83 -2.98
C ARG A 384 -9.43 23.20 -3.48
N VAL A 385 -10.24 24.22 -3.27
CA VAL A 385 -9.91 25.59 -3.69
C VAL A 385 -8.70 26.14 -2.92
N ILE A 386 -8.69 25.96 -1.59
CA ILE A 386 -7.59 26.43 -0.73
C ILE A 386 -6.29 25.72 -1.10
N ASN A 387 -6.29 24.38 -1.18
CA ASN A 387 -5.10 23.62 -1.53
C ASN A 387 -4.56 23.99 -2.92
N LYS A 388 -5.44 24.24 -3.89
CA LYS A 388 -5.04 24.73 -5.22
C LYS A 388 -4.41 26.13 -5.16
N LYS A 389 -4.89 27.02 -4.29
CA LYS A 389 -4.29 28.35 -4.06
C LYS A 389 -2.93 28.23 -3.38
N ILE A 390 -2.79 27.40 -2.33
CA ILE A 390 -1.51 27.15 -1.64
C ILE A 390 -0.47 26.65 -2.64
N LEU A 391 -0.80 25.64 -3.44
CA LEU A 391 0.12 25.09 -4.47
C LEU A 391 0.57 26.16 -5.46
N LYS A 392 -0.34 27.05 -5.91
CA LYS A 392 0.04 28.15 -6.80
C LYS A 392 1.00 29.13 -6.14
N ILE A 393 0.76 29.51 -4.87
CA ILE A 393 1.60 30.46 -4.15
C ILE A 393 3.00 29.85 -3.92
N THR A 394 3.08 28.59 -3.54
CA THR A 394 4.37 27.90 -3.32
C THR A 394 5.16 27.72 -4.62
N GLN A 395 4.49 27.48 -5.75
CA GLN A 395 5.17 27.40 -7.06
C GLN A 395 5.69 28.75 -7.56
N TYR A 396 5.03 29.87 -7.21
CA TYR A 396 5.46 31.22 -7.62
C TYR A 396 6.41 31.90 -6.64
N GLY A 397 6.48 31.43 -5.38
CA GLY A 397 7.40 31.98 -4.36
C GLY A 397 8.85 31.55 -4.54
N ASP A 398 9.14 30.61 -5.44
CA ASP A 398 10.43 29.93 -5.53
C ASP A 398 11.22 30.26 -6.81
N ASN A 399 11.14 31.52 -7.28
CA ASN A 399 12.02 32.00 -8.35
C ASN A 399 13.49 32.18 -7.92
N THR A 400 13.86 31.82 -6.70
CA THR A 400 15.24 31.96 -6.19
C THR A 400 15.87 30.69 -5.63
N LYS A 401 15.14 29.58 -5.48
CA LYS A 401 15.76 28.29 -5.14
C LYS A 401 14.98 27.14 -5.77
N SER A 402 15.63 26.46 -6.71
CA SER A 402 15.12 25.20 -7.25
C SER A 402 14.95 24.19 -6.12
N VAL A 403 13.76 24.05 -5.59
CA VAL A 403 13.39 22.90 -4.78
C VAL A 403 13.20 21.73 -5.74
N ARG A 404 14.29 21.06 -6.05
CA ARG A 404 14.22 19.70 -6.54
C ARG A 404 13.63 18.88 -5.39
N SER A 405 12.35 18.55 -5.49
CA SER A 405 11.74 17.48 -4.71
C SER A 405 12.47 16.19 -5.05
N HIS A 406 13.41 15.82 -4.23
CA HIS A 406 14.00 14.49 -4.28
C HIS A 406 13.09 13.60 -3.44
N PHE A 407 12.18 12.92 -4.12
CA PHE A 407 11.54 11.70 -3.65
C PHE A 407 12.37 10.50 -4.07
#